data_fd59f5a8fbd88e41e5ca659c5e932137
#
_entry.id   fd59f5a8fbd88e41e5ca659c5e932137
#
_cell.length_a   1.000
_cell.length_b   1.000
_cell.length_c   1.000
_cell.angle_alpha   90.00
_cell.angle_beta   90.00
_cell.angle_gamma   90.00
#
_symmetry.space_group_name_H-M   'P 1'
#
loop_
_entity.id
_entity.type
_entity.pdbx_description
1 polymer ?
#
loop_
_entity_poly.entity_id
_entity_poly.type
_entity_poly.pdbx_seq_one_letter_code
_entity_poly.pdbx_strand_id
1 'polypeptide(L)'
;MKKRTLAIFLGLLLVFCLSSCACQHEWKEATCTEPKTCTKCGETEGEALGHKWTEATCTKAKECSRCGEESGEPLGHDVKEWKEESASTCSEAGKEVGTCTRCGETVTKDLPLAEHTPGDWE
;
A
#
# COMPACT_ATOMS: atom_id res chain seq x y z
N MET A 1 -64.97 -1.60 -1.99
CA MET A 1 -64.00 -0.47 -1.98
C MET A 1 -62.54 -0.98 -2.01
N LYS A 2 -62.18 -1.79 -2.97
CA LYS A 2 -60.79 -2.34 -3.04
C LYS A 2 -60.21 -2.40 -4.47
N LYS A 3 -60.60 -1.52 -5.37
CA LYS A 3 -60.17 -1.54 -6.77
C LYS A 3 -59.56 -0.23 -7.30
N ARG A 4 -59.26 0.75 -6.44
CA ARG A 4 -58.73 2.07 -6.89
C ARG A 4 -57.28 2.38 -6.55
N THR A 5 -56.60 1.51 -5.77
CA THR A 5 -55.21 1.77 -5.36
C THR A 5 -54.17 1.03 -6.20
N LEU A 6 -54.58 0.15 -7.10
CA LEU A 6 -53.62 -0.64 -7.93
C LEU A 6 -53.20 0.08 -9.22
N ALA A 7 -53.97 1.11 -9.66
CA ALA A 7 -53.68 1.82 -10.91
C ALA A 7 -52.65 2.95 -10.75
N ILE A 8 -52.39 3.39 -9.52
CA ILE A 8 -51.46 4.53 -9.28
C ILE A 8 -50.01 4.05 -9.20
N PHE A 9 -49.79 2.80 -8.80
CA PHE A 9 -48.42 2.23 -8.75
C PHE A 9 -47.86 1.78 -10.10
N LEU A 10 -48.71 1.57 -11.10
CA LEU A 10 -48.27 1.18 -12.44
C LEU A 10 -47.84 2.39 -13.28
N GLY A 11 -48.29 3.59 -12.92
CA GLY A 11 -47.96 4.83 -13.61
C GLY A 11 -46.59 5.44 -13.20
N LEU A 12 -46.10 5.09 -12.02
CA LEU A 12 -44.84 5.66 -11.51
C LEU A 12 -43.58 4.87 -11.96
N LEU A 13 -43.78 3.65 -12.49
CA LEU A 13 -42.66 2.79 -12.95
C LEU A 13 -42.26 3.06 -14.41
N LEU A 14 -43.00 3.92 -15.12
CA LEU A 14 -42.79 4.16 -16.56
C LEU A 14 -42.09 5.47 -16.87
N VAL A 15 -41.77 6.28 -15.84
CA VAL A 15 -41.10 7.58 -16.04
C VAL A 15 -39.55 7.48 -15.87
N PHE A 16 -39.04 6.33 -15.48
CA PHE A 16 -37.60 6.18 -15.23
C PHE A 16 -36.78 5.62 -16.41
N CYS A 17 -37.38 5.46 -17.58
CA CYS A 17 -36.73 4.87 -18.76
C CYS A 17 -36.56 5.78 -19.97
N LEU A 18 -36.57 7.14 -19.81
CA LEU A 18 -36.38 8.03 -20.96
C LEU A 18 -35.19 9.01 -20.80
N SER A 19 -34.15 8.59 -20.13
CA SER A 19 -32.83 9.25 -20.25
C SER A 19 -31.82 8.30 -20.86
N SER A 20 -32.20 7.56 -21.89
CA SER A 20 -31.19 7.02 -22.82
C SER A 20 -30.67 8.19 -23.63
N CYS A 21 -29.77 8.93 -23.02
CA CYS A 21 -28.89 9.81 -23.76
C CYS A 21 -28.25 8.94 -24.85
N ALA A 22 -28.50 9.23 -26.12
CA ALA A 22 -27.84 8.60 -27.24
C ALA A 22 -26.36 9.07 -27.29
N CYS A 23 -25.66 8.88 -26.17
CA CYS A 23 -24.26 9.19 -26.06
C CYS A 23 -23.48 8.09 -26.78
N GLN A 24 -22.70 8.45 -27.78
CA GLN A 24 -21.65 7.57 -28.27
C GLN A 24 -20.56 7.56 -27.22
N HIS A 25 -20.61 6.56 -26.31
CA HIS A 25 -19.69 6.46 -25.20
C HIS A 25 -18.25 6.29 -25.68
N GLU A 26 -17.40 7.16 -25.18
CA GLU A 26 -15.94 6.99 -25.23
C GLU A 26 -15.46 6.60 -23.83
N TRP A 27 -15.11 5.35 -23.68
CA TRP A 27 -14.75 4.80 -22.39
C TRP A 27 -13.28 4.99 -22.07
N LYS A 28 -13.01 5.58 -20.90
CA LYS A 28 -11.73 5.50 -20.21
C LYS A 28 -11.70 4.19 -19.43
N GLU A 29 -10.66 3.39 -19.61
CA GLU A 29 -10.51 2.11 -18.90
C GLU A 29 -10.50 2.28 -17.37
N ALA A 30 -11.01 1.27 -16.68
CA ALA A 30 -11.00 1.22 -15.23
C ALA A 30 -9.57 1.20 -14.69
N THR A 31 -9.37 1.90 -13.59
CA THR A 31 -8.12 1.89 -12.82
C THR A 31 -8.28 1.09 -11.53
N CYS A 32 -7.26 1.07 -10.68
CA CYS A 32 -7.37 0.42 -9.38
C CYS A 32 -8.45 1.05 -8.49
N THR A 33 -8.70 2.35 -8.65
CA THR A 33 -9.58 3.15 -7.77
C THR A 33 -10.83 3.68 -8.46
N GLU A 34 -10.85 3.71 -9.79
CA GLU A 34 -11.96 4.25 -10.57
C GLU A 34 -12.53 3.21 -11.51
N PRO A 35 -13.87 3.12 -11.64
CA PRO A 35 -14.51 2.29 -12.63
C PRO A 35 -14.29 2.83 -14.04
N LYS A 36 -14.60 2.03 -15.04
CA LYS A 36 -14.63 2.46 -16.43
C LYS A 36 -15.63 3.61 -16.59
N THR A 37 -15.18 4.72 -17.09
CA THR A 37 -15.95 5.98 -17.12
C THR A 37 -16.02 6.56 -18.53
N CYS A 38 -17.20 6.94 -18.96
CA CYS A 38 -17.38 7.64 -20.22
C CYS A 38 -16.86 9.07 -20.14
N THR A 39 -15.95 9.44 -21.02
CA THR A 39 -15.36 10.80 -21.06
C THR A 39 -16.32 11.87 -21.53
N LYS A 40 -17.41 11.48 -22.22
CA LYS A 40 -18.38 12.42 -22.77
C LYS A 40 -19.56 12.73 -21.85
N CYS A 41 -20.07 11.75 -21.13
CA CYS A 41 -21.25 11.91 -20.29
C CYS A 41 -21.01 11.60 -18.80
N GLY A 42 -19.84 11.07 -18.43
CA GLY A 42 -19.51 10.72 -17.06
C GLY A 42 -20.18 9.45 -16.54
N GLU A 43 -20.89 8.72 -17.41
CA GLU A 43 -21.48 7.44 -17.04
C GLU A 43 -20.40 6.40 -16.73
N THR A 44 -20.64 5.56 -15.73
CA THR A 44 -19.69 4.53 -15.29
C THR A 44 -20.21 3.13 -15.60
N GLU A 45 -19.31 2.23 -15.97
CA GLU A 45 -19.61 0.82 -16.22
C GLU A 45 -18.69 -0.08 -15.42
N GLY A 46 -19.28 -1.01 -14.67
CA GLY A 46 -18.56 -1.94 -13.83
C GLY A 46 -18.02 -1.31 -12.54
N GLU A 47 -16.99 -1.92 -12.00
CA GLU A 47 -16.33 -1.48 -10.76
C GLU A 47 -14.86 -1.18 -11.00
N ALA A 48 -14.23 -0.46 -10.05
CA ALA A 48 -12.79 -0.27 -10.04
C ALA A 48 -12.08 -1.64 -9.97
N LEU A 49 -10.91 -1.76 -10.61
CA LEU A 49 -10.16 -3.03 -10.68
C LEU A 49 -9.62 -3.48 -9.32
N GLY A 50 -9.53 -2.56 -8.35
CA GLY A 50 -8.88 -2.79 -7.06
C GLY A 50 -7.36 -2.93 -7.21
N HIS A 51 -6.67 -2.89 -6.08
CA HIS A 51 -5.23 -3.08 -6.05
C HIS A 51 -4.88 -4.57 -5.98
N LYS A 52 -3.88 -4.96 -6.75
CA LYS A 52 -3.27 -6.29 -6.66
C LYS A 52 -1.91 -6.14 -5.99
N TRP A 53 -1.90 -6.30 -4.67
CA TRP A 53 -0.71 -6.12 -3.85
C TRP A 53 0.28 -7.28 -3.99
N THR A 54 1.57 -6.95 -4.10
CA THR A 54 2.67 -7.88 -3.86
C THR A 54 2.98 -7.90 -2.36
N GLU A 55 3.62 -8.97 -1.89
CA GLU A 55 4.03 -9.04 -0.49
C GLU A 55 5.16 -8.05 -0.19
N ALA A 56 5.13 -7.47 1.03
CA ALA A 56 6.21 -6.64 1.51
C ALA A 56 7.48 -7.47 1.75
N THR A 57 8.63 -6.87 1.48
CA THR A 57 9.95 -7.44 1.79
C THR A 57 10.58 -6.73 2.98
N CYS A 58 11.80 -7.13 3.36
CA CYS A 58 12.52 -6.46 4.43
C CYS A 58 12.78 -4.97 4.14
N THR A 59 12.92 -4.62 2.87
CA THR A 59 13.31 -3.26 2.42
C THR A 59 12.26 -2.53 1.62
N LYS A 60 11.20 -3.22 1.20
CA LYS A 60 10.12 -2.62 0.39
C LYS A 60 8.75 -2.90 0.99
N ALA A 61 7.90 -1.89 0.96
CA ALA A 61 6.47 -2.02 1.27
C ALA A 61 5.74 -2.88 0.23
N LYS A 62 4.48 -3.19 0.48
CA LYS A 62 3.61 -3.79 -0.54
C LYS A 62 3.44 -2.82 -1.70
N GLU A 63 3.56 -3.31 -2.90
CA GLU A 63 3.40 -2.53 -4.13
C GLU A 63 2.28 -3.13 -4.97
N CYS A 64 1.41 -2.28 -5.51
CA CYS A 64 0.39 -2.73 -6.44
C CYS A 64 1.00 -3.03 -7.80
N SER A 65 0.90 -4.28 -8.26
CA SER A 65 1.43 -4.72 -9.56
C SER A 65 0.73 -4.09 -10.78
N ARG A 66 -0.40 -3.39 -10.58
CA ARG A 66 -1.14 -2.72 -11.64
C ARG A 66 -0.83 -1.23 -11.79
N CYS A 67 -0.72 -0.53 -10.68
CA CYS A 67 -0.53 0.94 -10.69
C CYS A 67 0.76 1.41 -10.03
N GLY A 68 1.52 0.53 -9.38
CA GLY A 68 2.76 0.89 -8.69
C GLY A 68 2.56 1.63 -7.36
N GLU A 69 1.32 1.74 -6.87
CA GLU A 69 1.04 2.36 -5.58
C GLU A 69 1.58 1.48 -4.45
N GLU A 70 2.20 2.10 -3.45
CA GLU A 70 2.75 1.44 -2.28
C GLU A 70 1.76 1.51 -1.10
N SER A 71 1.74 0.48 -0.27
CA SER A 71 0.88 0.42 0.93
C SER A 71 1.59 -0.23 2.10
N GLY A 72 1.48 0.42 3.25
CA GLY A 72 2.14 -0.01 4.48
C GLY A 72 3.62 0.35 4.50
N GLU A 73 4.38 -0.39 5.29
CA GLU A 73 5.81 -0.20 5.47
C GLU A 73 6.57 -1.48 5.15
N PRO A 74 7.89 -1.40 4.84
CA PRO A 74 8.74 -2.57 4.75
C PRO A 74 8.72 -3.38 6.04
N LEU A 75 8.91 -4.70 5.94
CA LEU A 75 8.91 -5.60 7.10
C LEU A 75 10.10 -5.38 8.05
N GLY A 76 11.15 -4.71 7.56
CA GLY A 76 12.42 -4.58 8.27
C GLY A 76 13.20 -5.90 8.33
N HIS A 77 14.43 -5.80 8.75
CA HIS A 77 15.28 -6.98 8.97
C HIS A 77 15.04 -7.55 10.37
N ASP A 78 14.90 -8.85 10.46
CA ASP A 78 14.80 -9.61 11.72
C ASP A 78 16.10 -10.36 11.96
N VAL A 79 16.96 -9.78 12.77
CA VAL A 79 18.26 -10.34 13.14
C VAL A 79 18.18 -10.86 14.57
N LYS A 80 18.34 -12.16 14.74
CA LYS A 80 18.28 -12.80 16.07
C LYS A 80 19.61 -12.81 16.79
N GLU A 81 20.70 -12.91 16.06
CA GLU A 81 22.04 -12.99 16.62
C GLU A 81 22.93 -11.94 15.97
N TRP A 82 23.51 -11.10 16.80
CA TRP A 82 24.50 -10.11 16.42
C TRP A 82 25.89 -10.57 16.83
N LYS A 83 26.85 -10.42 15.96
CA LYS A 83 28.25 -10.69 16.22
C LYS A 83 29.03 -9.39 16.10
N GLU A 84 29.89 -9.13 17.09
CA GLU A 84 30.80 -8.00 17.03
C GLU A 84 31.80 -8.22 15.88
N GLU A 85 31.81 -7.27 14.94
CA GLU A 85 32.81 -7.21 13.87
C GLU A 85 34.01 -6.35 14.27
N SER A 86 33.73 -5.21 14.94
CA SER A 86 34.76 -4.36 15.50
C SER A 86 34.30 -3.76 16.82
N ALA A 87 35.18 -3.76 17.81
CA ALA A 87 34.89 -3.10 19.09
C ALA A 87 34.89 -1.58 18.95
N SER A 88 34.05 -0.93 19.75
CA SER A 88 34.04 0.53 19.83
C SER A 88 35.24 1.04 20.64
N THR A 89 35.81 2.14 20.19
CA THR A 89 36.82 2.91 20.90
C THR A 89 36.23 4.27 21.32
N CYS A 90 36.97 5.04 22.03
CA CYS A 90 36.52 6.40 22.38
C CYS A 90 36.49 7.36 21.18
N SER A 91 37.15 7.03 20.08
CA SER A 91 37.19 7.83 18.83
C SER A 91 36.49 7.19 17.65
N GLU A 92 36.26 5.89 17.68
CA GLU A 92 35.62 5.15 16.58
C GLU A 92 34.48 4.28 17.10
N ALA A 93 33.36 4.32 16.40
CA ALA A 93 32.23 3.46 16.66
C ALA A 93 32.54 2.02 16.29
N GLY A 94 32.18 1.07 17.13
CA GLY A 94 32.24 -0.34 16.82
C GLY A 94 31.15 -0.75 15.85
N LYS A 95 31.19 -1.99 15.36
CA LYS A 95 30.18 -2.56 14.46
C LYS A 95 29.78 -3.95 14.88
N GLU A 96 28.52 -4.21 14.80
CA GLU A 96 27.95 -5.55 14.86
C GLU A 96 27.37 -5.94 13.51
N VAL A 97 27.50 -7.20 13.18
CA VAL A 97 26.90 -7.81 11.98
C VAL A 97 25.97 -8.94 12.38
N GLY A 98 24.92 -9.10 11.63
CA GLY A 98 23.97 -10.20 11.81
C GLY A 98 23.29 -10.57 10.52
N THR A 99 22.74 -11.77 10.46
CA THR A 99 22.01 -12.25 9.28
C THR A 99 20.51 -12.17 9.52
N CYS A 100 19.82 -11.54 8.60
CA CYS A 100 18.35 -11.48 8.64
C CYS A 100 17.77 -12.89 8.43
N THR A 101 16.86 -13.29 9.33
CA THR A 101 16.19 -14.60 9.26
C THR A 101 15.15 -14.69 8.15
N ARG A 102 14.65 -13.55 7.64
CA ARG A 102 13.65 -13.49 6.58
C ARG A 102 14.23 -13.51 5.18
N CYS A 103 15.26 -12.71 4.93
CA CYS A 103 15.83 -12.56 3.58
C CYS A 103 17.26 -13.14 3.45
N GLY A 104 17.91 -13.51 4.55
CA GLY A 104 19.28 -14.01 4.55
C GLY A 104 20.36 -12.95 4.32
N GLU A 105 19.99 -11.68 4.25
CA GLU A 105 20.91 -10.57 4.06
C GLU A 105 21.71 -10.28 5.32
N THR A 106 22.98 -9.90 5.14
CA THR A 106 23.83 -9.43 6.23
C THR A 106 23.53 -7.97 6.52
N VAL A 107 23.18 -7.69 7.76
CA VAL A 107 22.87 -6.34 8.25
C VAL A 107 23.96 -5.90 9.21
N THR A 108 24.41 -4.67 9.09
CA THR A 108 25.38 -4.05 10.00
C THR A 108 24.70 -3.01 10.86
N LYS A 109 25.13 -2.90 12.12
CA LYS A 109 24.69 -1.92 13.08
C LYS A 109 25.90 -1.30 13.75
N ASP A 110 25.93 0.03 13.82
CA ASP A 110 26.97 0.75 14.53
C ASP A 110 26.72 0.71 16.04
N LEU A 111 27.79 0.46 16.79
CA LEU A 111 27.80 0.55 18.24
C LEU A 111 28.17 1.98 18.67
N PRO A 112 27.67 2.45 19.82
CA PRO A 112 28.09 3.75 20.35
C PRO A 112 29.58 3.77 20.64
N LEU A 113 30.17 4.96 20.64
CA LEU A 113 31.56 5.15 21.10
C LEU A 113 31.70 4.65 22.52
N ALA A 114 32.88 4.08 22.82
CA ALA A 114 33.21 3.71 24.20
C ALA A 114 33.37 4.96 25.07
N GLU A 115 32.94 4.88 26.30
CA GLU A 115 33.11 5.96 27.27
C GLU A 115 34.59 6.14 27.64
N HIS A 116 35.00 7.40 27.79
CA HIS A 116 36.30 7.70 28.35
C HIS A 116 36.31 7.41 29.86
N THR A 117 37.14 6.50 30.29
CA THR A 117 37.47 6.38 31.70
C THR A 117 38.60 7.38 32.01
N PRO A 118 38.35 8.38 32.85
CA PRO A 118 39.43 9.26 33.31
C PRO A 118 40.47 8.42 34.01
N GLY A 119 41.70 8.46 33.52
CA GLY A 119 42.81 7.90 34.26
C GLY A 119 43.11 8.68 35.52
N ASP A 120 43.57 8.03 36.57
CA ASP A 120 44.05 8.71 37.74
C ASP A 120 45.26 9.57 37.33
N TRP A 121 45.11 10.89 37.51
CA TRP A 121 46.20 11.81 37.31
C TRP A 121 47.06 11.81 38.60
N GLU A 122 48.17 11.06 38.60
CA GLU A 122 49.23 11.22 39.58
C GLU A 122 50.15 12.39 39.20
#